data_bd68cb5763f463ac0f4e9f0257012cc6
#
_entry.id   bd68cb5763f463ac0f4e9f0257012cc6
#
_cell.length_a   1.000
_cell.length_b   1.000
_cell.length_c   1.000
_cell.angle_alpha   90.00
_cell.angle_beta   90.00
_cell.angle_gamma   90.00
#
_symmetry.space_group_name_H-M   'P 1'
#
loop_
_entity.id
_entity.type
_entity.pdbx_description
1 polymer ?
#
loop_
_entity_poly.entity_id
_entity_poly.type
_entity_poly.pdbx_seq_one_letter_code
_entity_poly.pdbx_strand_id
1 'polypeptide(L)'
;MKLMILDGNSVINRAFYGVRPLTTRDGLYTNAIYGFLNILEKERSEEKPDALCVAFDLHAPTFRHLRYDGYKATRHPMPEELAMQMPVMKQVLAAMNIPVYACEGWEADDVLGTVGRLCEEAGWDCAILTGDRDSLQLVDEHVSVRLVHTQGGQTRTERYTPDVFRAEYGLEPKRLIDLKALMGDSSDNIPGVAGVGPKTANDLLKRFGTLDGVYANLSRENMKGKLFDKLENGRESAYLSYELATIRCDAPIDFTPERPLRAYDQWVYHSRLYTAA
;
A
#
# COMPACT_ATOMS: atom_id res chain seq x y z
N MET A 1 -4.94 -21.38 -4.15
CA MET A 1 -4.84 -20.47 -5.32
C MET A 1 -4.24 -19.17 -4.86
N LYS A 2 -3.60 -18.40 -5.75
CA LYS A 2 -2.93 -17.13 -5.40
C LYS A 2 -3.41 -16.01 -6.31
N LEU A 3 -3.85 -14.91 -5.70
CA LEU A 3 -4.13 -13.65 -6.39
C LEU A 3 -2.94 -12.69 -6.21
N MET A 4 -2.59 -11.94 -7.25
CA MET A 4 -1.71 -10.78 -7.14
C MET A 4 -2.51 -9.51 -7.41
N ILE A 5 -2.49 -8.56 -6.46
CA ILE A 5 -3.07 -7.24 -6.63
C ILE A 5 -1.98 -6.18 -6.59
N LEU A 6 -2.05 -5.23 -7.53
CA LEU A 6 -1.11 -4.12 -7.61
C LEU A 6 -1.75 -2.84 -7.06
N ASP A 7 -0.98 -2.10 -6.28
CA ASP A 7 -1.21 -0.68 -6.03
C ASP A 7 -0.83 0.12 -7.28
N GLY A 8 -1.83 0.45 -8.08
CA GLY A 8 -1.63 1.10 -9.38
C GLY A 8 -0.98 2.46 -9.27
N ASN A 9 -1.37 3.26 -8.27
CA ASN A 9 -0.82 4.59 -8.04
C ASN A 9 0.65 4.54 -7.61
N SER A 10 0.98 3.69 -6.66
CA SER A 10 2.34 3.55 -6.15
C SER A 10 3.28 2.99 -7.23
N VAL A 11 2.87 1.93 -7.94
CA VAL A 11 3.70 1.29 -8.97
C VAL A 11 3.91 2.21 -10.17
N ILE A 12 2.88 2.95 -10.65
CA ILE A 12 3.02 3.86 -11.79
C ILE A 12 3.88 5.08 -11.45
N ASN A 13 3.74 5.62 -10.23
CA ASN A 13 4.62 6.69 -9.74
C ASN A 13 6.08 6.25 -9.73
N ARG A 14 6.36 5.09 -9.20
CA ARG A 14 7.70 4.52 -9.17
C ARG A 14 8.27 4.29 -10.57
N ALA A 15 7.45 3.79 -11.48
CA ALA A 15 7.80 3.63 -12.88
C ALA A 15 8.12 4.97 -13.56
N PHE A 16 7.34 6.01 -13.30
CA PHE A 16 7.54 7.34 -13.84
C PHE A 16 8.90 7.93 -13.48
N TYR A 17 9.29 7.84 -12.21
CA TYR A 17 10.60 8.34 -11.75
C TYR A 17 11.76 7.36 -11.99
N GLY A 18 11.47 6.08 -12.20
CA GLY A 18 12.47 5.04 -12.43
C GLY A 18 12.90 4.90 -13.89
N VAL A 19 12.08 5.37 -14.84
CA VAL A 19 12.34 5.29 -16.27
C VAL A 19 12.56 6.70 -16.84
N ARG A 20 13.64 6.88 -17.62
CA ARG A 20 13.86 8.15 -18.31
C ARG A 20 12.65 8.54 -19.16
N PRO A 21 12.39 9.83 -19.39
CA PRO A 21 11.28 10.27 -20.23
C PRO A 21 11.30 9.58 -21.60
N LEU A 22 10.16 8.99 -21.96
CA LEU A 22 9.89 8.39 -23.26
C LEU A 22 8.60 9.04 -23.80
N THR A 23 8.60 9.36 -25.09
CA THR A 23 7.45 9.94 -25.78
C THR A 23 7.17 9.23 -27.09
N THR A 24 5.90 9.19 -27.49
CA THR A 24 5.50 8.87 -28.87
C THR A 24 5.92 9.99 -29.83
N ARG A 25 5.79 9.74 -31.14
CA ARG A 25 6.02 10.78 -32.15
C ARG A 25 5.09 11.98 -32.02
N ASP A 26 3.90 11.77 -31.47
CA ASP A 26 2.87 12.79 -31.24
C ASP A 26 3.00 13.49 -29.87
N GLY A 27 4.09 13.23 -29.13
CA GLY A 27 4.40 13.90 -27.88
C GLY A 27 3.75 13.33 -26.61
N LEU A 28 3.04 12.20 -26.70
CA LEU A 28 2.50 11.53 -25.51
C LEU A 28 3.63 10.89 -24.70
N TYR A 29 3.73 11.23 -23.43
CA TYR A 29 4.64 10.55 -22.50
C TYR A 29 4.20 9.11 -22.25
N THR A 30 5.16 8.16 -22.21
CA THR A 30 4.89 6.72 -22.09
C THR A 30 5.81 6.00 -21.11
N ASN A 31 6.77 6.70 -20.50
CA ASN A 31 7.75 6.11 -19.60
C ASN A 31 7.13 5.44 -18.37
N ALA A 32 6.07 6.03 -17.79
CA ALA A 32 5.39 5.44 -16.65
C ALA A 32 4.64 4.15 -17.04
N ILE A 33 3.96 4.15 -18.19
CA ILE A 33 3.26 2.98 -18.72
C ILE A 33 4.27 1.86 -19.00
N TYR A 34 5.35 2.16 -19.71
CA TYR A 34 6.40 1.21 -20.02
C TYR A 34 7.02 0.59 -18.75
N GLY A 35 7.38 1.43 -17.78
CA GLY A 35 7.96 0.98 -16.53
C GLY A 35 6.98 0.14 -15.69
N PHE A 36 5.70 0.54 -15.66
CA PHE A 36 4.64 -0.21 -14.98
C PHE A 36 4.50 -1.61 -15.56
N LEU A 37 4.41 -1.74 -16.89
CA LEU A 37 4.28 -3.02 -17.56
C LEU A 37 5.50 -3.92 -17.33
N ASN A 38 6.70 -3.36 -17.32
CA ASN A 38 7.92 -4.12 -16.99
C ASN A 38 7.92 -4.64 -15.55
N ILE A 39 7.48 -3.82 -14.58
CA ILE A 39 7.34 -4.25 -13.19
C ILE A 39 6.29 -5.35 -13.10
N LEU A 40 5.11 -5.14 -13.70
CA LEU A 40 4.01 -6.12 -13.73
C LEU A 40 4.48 -7.47 -14.28
N GLU A 41 5.14 -7.46 -15.44
CA GLU A 41 5.57 -8.71 -16.11
C GLU A 41 6.65 -9.45 -15.31
N LYS A 42 7.61 -8.71 -14.74
CA LYS A 42 8.62 -9.28 -13.86
C LYS A 42 7.97 -9.96 -12.65
N GLU A 43 7.13 -9.23 -11.91
CA GLU A 43 6.52 -9.73 -10.69
C GLU A 43 5.54 -10.88 -10.97
N ARG A 44 4.81 -10.82 -12.09
CA ARG A 44 3.97 -11.91 -12.56
C ARG A 44 4.78 -13.19 -12.84
N SER A 45 5.95 -13.05 -13.47
CA SER A 45 6.82 -14.19 -13.80
C SER A 45 7.44 -14.82 -12.56
N GLU A 46 7.73 -14.03 -11.53
CA GLU A 46 8.29 -14.49 -10.26
C GLU A 46 7.23 -15.11 -9.33
N GLU A 47 6.08 -14.44 -9.14
CA GLU A 47 5.02 -14.89 -8.23
C GLU A 47 4.14 -15.98 -8.82
N LYS A 48 4.00 -16.02 -10.15
CA LYS A 48 3.14 -16.97 -10.88
C LYS A 48 1.72 -17.04 -10.29
N PRO A 49 1.02 -15.90 -10.19
CA PRO A 49 -0.31 -15.88 -9.62
C PRO A 49 -1.30 -16.59 -10.55
N ASP A 50 -2.37 -17.14 -9.96
CA ASP A 50 -3.51 -17.68 -10.71
C ASP A 50 -4.45 -16.57 -11.19
N ALA A 51 -4.48 -15.44 -10.50
CA ALA A 51 -5.32 -14.28 -10.81
C ALA A 51 -4.57 -12.96 -10.60
N LEU A 52 -4.97 -11.91 -11.35
CA LEU A 52 -4.32 -10.61 -11.34
C LEU A 52 -5.34 -9.48 -11.41
N CYS A 53 -5.17 -8.44 -10.57
CA CYS A 53 -5.94 -7.20 -10.66
C CYS A 53 -5.14 -6.00 -10.17
N VAL A 54 -5.67 -4.78 -10.35
CA VAL A 54 -5.03 -3.53 -9.97
C VAL A 54 -6.01 -2.66 -9.20
N ALA A 55 -5.57 -2.04 -8.11
CA ALA A 55 -6.31 -1.01 -7.39
C ALA A 55 -5.81 0.38 -7.78
N PHE A 56 -6.71 1.36 -7.93
CA PHE A 56 -6.37 2.76 -8.14
C PHE A 56 -7.17 3.67 -7.21
N ASP A 57 -6.55 4.77 -6.80
CA ASP A 57 -7.26 5.86 -6.15
C ASP A 57 -8.21 6.55 -7.14
N LEU A 58 -9.31 7.06 -6.62
CA LEU A 58 -10.15 8.03 -7.30
C LEU A 58 -9.76 9.45 -6.87
N HIS A 59 -9.97 10.40 -7.76
CA HIS A 59 -9.70 11.81 -7.48
C HIS A 59 -10.87 12.43 -6.70
N ALA A 60 -11.09 11.91 -5.48
CA ALA A 60 -12.16 12.34 -4.58
C ALA A 60 -11.67 12.33 -3.12
N PRO A 61 -12.21 13.18 -2.25
CA PRO A 61 -11.91 13.11 -0.82
C PRO A 61 -12.30 11.75 -0.25
N THR A 62 -11.45 11.20 0.62
CA THR A 62 -11.70 9.96 1.34
C THR A 62 -12.19 10.24 2.76
N PHE A 63 -12.65 9.22 3.47
CA PHE A 63 -13.05 9.35 4.86
C PHE A 63 -11.94 9.92 5.76
N ARG A 64 -10.64 9.71 5.41
CA ARG A 64 -9.51 10.30 6.13
C ARG A 64 -9.44 11.82 5.96
N HIS A 65 -9.71 12.34 4.75
CA HIS A 65 -9.79 13.78 4.49
C HIS A 65 -10.95 14.43 5.26
N LEU A 66 -12.11 13.72 5.35
CA LEU A 66 -13.25 14.20 6.13
C LEU A 66 -12.97 14.17 7.65
N ARG A 67 -12.09 13.28 8.09
CA ARG A 67 -11.72 13.13 9.51
C ARG A 67 -10.65 14.12 9.97
N TYR A 68 -9.73 14.51 9.08
CA TYR A 68 -8.61 15.38 9.39
C TYR A 68 -8.19 16.21 8.17
N ASP A 69 -8.42 17.51 8.22
CA ASP A 69 -8.12 18.44 7.11
C ASP A 69 -6.63 18.47 6.74
N GLY A 70 -5.75 18.14 7.68
CA GLY A 70 -4.31 18.06 7.47
C GLY A 70 -3.86 16.82 6.70
N TYR A 71 -4.72 15.80 6.52
CA TYR A 71 -4.33 14.55 5.91
C TYR A 71 -3.86 14.74 4.47
N LYS A 72 -2.63 14.29 4.17
CA LYS A 72 -1.97 14.44 2.85
C LYS A 72 -1.87 15.88 2.31
N ALA A 73 -2.15 16.91 3.15
CA ALA A 73 -2.17 18.32 2.72
C ALA A 73 -0.81 18.84 2.23
N THR A 74 0.28 18.19 2.59
CA THR A 74 1.66 18.52 2.18
C THR A 74 2.09 17.84 0.89
N ARG A 75 1.28 16.95 0.32
CA ARG A 75 1.61 16.24 -0.92
C ARG A 75 1.57 17.19 -2.12
N HIS A 76 2.59 17.11 -2.95
CA HIS A 76 2.61 17.83 -4.22
C HIS A 76 1.61 17.21 -5.21
N PRO A 77 1.02 18.03 -6.11
CA PRO A 77 0.16 17.50 -7.16
C PRO A 77 0.95 16.58 -8.11
N MET A 78 0.22 15.66 -8.74
CA MET A 78 0.80 14.76 -9.75
C MET A 78 1.36 15.57 -10.92
N PRO A 79 2.60 15.29 -11.41
CA PRO A 79 3.12 15.91 -12.61
C PRO A 79 2.20 15.73 -13.81
N GLU A 80 2.08 16.74 -14.67
CA GLU A 80 1.20 16.69 -15.85
C GLU A 80 1.58 15.53 -16.79
N GLU A 81 2.88 15.28 -16.96
CA GLU A 81 3.40 14.18 -17.76
C GLU A 81 3.00 12.80 -17.24
N LEU A 82 2.79 12.66 -15.94
CA LEU A 82 2.25 11.43 -15.34
C LEU A 82 0.72 11.40 -15.44
N ALA A 83 0.07 12.53 -15.18
CA ALA A 83 -1.39 12.64 -15.20
C ALA A 83 -1.97 12.25 -16.58
N MET A 84 -1.31 12.65 -17.69
CA MET A 84 -1.74 12.27 -19.04
C MET A 84 -1.58 10.77 -19.32
N GLN A 85 -0.70 10.06 -18.62
CA GLN A 85 -0.50 8.63 -18.81
C GLN A 85 -1.54 7.79 -18.05
N MET A 86 -2.19 8.32 -17.00
CA MET A 86 -3.14 7.58 -16.17
C MET A 86 -4.35 7.03 -16.96
N PRO A 87 -5.06 7.82 -17.79
CA PRO A 87 -6.15 7.30 -18.60
C PRO A 87 -5.69 6.22 -19.58
N VAL A 88 -4.53 6.41 -20.19
CA VAL A 88 -3.94 5.46 -21.15
C VAL A 88 -3.58 4.16 -20.45
N MET A 89 -2.99 4.23 -19.25
CA MET A 89 -2.68 3.04 -18.46
C MET A 89 -3.93 2.21 -18.15
N LYS A 90 -5.03 2.86 -17.77
CA LYS A 90 -6.31 2.17 -17.52
C LYS A 90 -6.86 1.51 -18.80
N GLN A 91 -6.70 2.15 -19.97
CA GLN A 91 -7.07 1.55 -21.26
C GLN A 91 -6.20 0.34 -21.60
N VAL A 92 -4.90 0.42 -21.34
CA VAL A 92 -3.96 -0.70 -21.54
C VAL A 92 -4.34 -1.89 -20.65
N LEU A 93 -4.61 -1.66 -19.37
CA LEU A 93 -5.07 -2.71 -18.45
C LEU A 93 -6.38 -3.36 -18.93
N ALA A 94 -7.34 -2.54 -19.38
CA ALA A 94 -8.59 -3.03 -19.94
C ALA A 94 -8.36 -3.87 -21.22
N ALA A 95 -7.48 -3.43 -22.13
CA ALA A 95 -7.11 -4.18 -23.31
C ALA A 95 -6.39 -5.51 -22.99
N MET A 96 -5.65 -5.55 -21.88
CA MET A 96 -5.02 -6.76 -21.34
C MET A 96 -6.01 -7.63 -20.55
N ASN A 97 -7.27 -7.22 -20.45
CA ASN A 97 -8.30 -7.87 -19.64
C ASN A 97 -7.93 -8.02 -18.16
N ILE A 98 -7.19 -7.03 -17.61
CA ILE A 98 -6.82 -6.97 -16.19
C ILE A 98 -7.84 -6.11 -15.46
N PRO A 99 -8.61 -6.67 -14.51
CA PRO A 99 -9.60 -5.91 -13.75
C PRO A 99 -8.97 -4.79 -12.93
N VAL A 100 -9.64 -3.64 -12.92
CA VAL A 100 -9.27 -2.47 -12.13
C VAL A 100 -10.35 -2.23 -11.09
N TYR A 101 -9.95 -2.07 -9.82
CA TYR A 101 -10.81 -1.75 -8.70
C TYR A 101 -10.49 -0.37 -8.15
N ALA A 102 -11.53 0.36 -7.82
CA ALA A 102 -11.47 1.66 -7.14
C ALA A 102 -12.79 1.85 -6.38
N CYS A 103 -12.77 2.61 -5.30
CA CYS A 103 -13.96 2.87 -4.50
C CYS A 103 -14.01 4.34 -4.10
N GLU A 104 -15.13 5.02 -4.38
CA GLU A 104 -15.30 6.42 -4.00
C GLU A 104 -15.35 6.57 -2.47
N GLY A 105 -14.63 7.57 -1.95
CA GLY A 105 -14.50 7.81 -0.51
C GLY A 105 -13.46 6.92 0.20
N TRP A 106 -12.79 6.02 -0.54
CA TRP A 106 -11.75 5.10 -0.05
C TRP A 106 -10.45 5.28 -0.83
N GLU A 107 -9.36 4.85 -0.23
CA GLU A 107 -8.06 4.84 -0.91
C GLU A 107 -7.76 3.47 -1.53
N ALA A 108 -6.83 3.45 -2.49
CA ALA A 108 -6.37 2.19 -3.08
C ALA A 108 -5.88 1.20 -2.02
N ASP A 109 -5.22 1.68 -0.96
CA ASP A 109 -4.75 0.85 0.15
C ASP A 109 -5.90 0.11 0.86
N ASP A 110 -7.06 0.76 1.04
CA ASP A 110 -8.24 0.13 1.63
C ASP A 110 -8.83 -0.94 0.69
N VAL A 111 -8.74 -0.70 -0.62
CA VAL A 111 -9.10 -1.72 -1.63
C VAL A 111 -8.14 -2.90 -1.56
N LEU A 112 -6.81 -2.67 -1.44
CA LEU A 112 -5.81 -3.72 -1.26
C LEU A 112 -6.12 -4.57 -0.02
N GLY A 113 -6.36 -3.92 1.12
CA GLY A 113 -6.71 -4.60 2.37
C GLY A 113 -8.01 -5.40 2.28
N THR A 114 -9.03 -4.84 1.61
CA THR A 114 -10.32 -5.51 1.41
C THR A 114 -10.16 -6.75 0.51
N VAL A 115 -9.41 -6.65 -0.58
CA VAL A 115 -9.13 -7.78 -1.47
C VAL A 115 -8.32 -8.86 -0.74
N GLY A 116 -7.31 -8.48 0.06
CA GLY A 116 -6.54 -9.43 0.89
C GLY A 116 -7.45 -10.24 1.81
N ARG A 117 -8.32 -9.58 2.58
CA ARG A 117 -9.30 -10.23 3.45
C ARG A 117 -10.26 -11.16 2.70
N LEU A 118 -10.82 -10.70 1.55
CA LEU A 118 -11.73 -11.51 0.75
C LEU A 118 -11.05 -12.73 0.11
N CYS A 119 -9.75 -12.63 -0.21
CA CYS A 119 -8.96 -13.78 -0.64
C CYS A 119 -8.80 -14.81 0.49
N GLU A 120 -8.45 -14.35 1.70
CA GLU A 120 -8.33 -15.22 2.89
C GLU A 120 -9.65 -15.94 3.18
N GLU A 121 -10.78 -15.23 3.17
CA GLU A 121 -12.14 -15.80 3.38
C GLU A 121 -12.48 -16.87 2.33
N ALA A 122 -11.96 -16.72 1.10
CA ALA A 122 -12.15 -17.70 0.02
C ALA A 122 -11.08 -18.82 0.03
N GLY A 123 -10.14 -18.83 0.96
CA GLY A 123 -9.04 -19.80 1.04
C GLY A 123 -7.95 -19.59 -0.02
N TRP A 124 -7.74 -18.35 -0.46
CA TRP A 124 -6.71 -17.97 -1.40
C TRP A 124 -5.58 -17.21 -0.69
N ASP A 125 -4.36 -17.36 -1.21
CA ASP A 125 -3.26 -16.46 -0.85
C ASP A 125 -3.36 -15.16 -1.67
N CYS A 126 -2.88 -14.05 -1.08
CA CYS A 126 -2.83 -12.75 -1.72
C CYS A 126 -1.40 -12.19 -1.69
N ALA A 127 -0.90 -11.77 -2.86
CA ALA A 127 0.36 -11.02 -2.97
C ALA A 127 0.05 -9.58 -3.37
N ILE A 128 0.33 -8.62 -2.49
CA ILE A 128 0.14 -7.19 -2.72
C ILE A 128 1.46 -6.61 -3.27
N LEU A 129 1.43 -6.05 -4.48
CA LEU A 129 2.57 -5.36 -5.06
C LEU A 129 2.41 -3.85 -4.90
N THR A 130 3.26 -3.24 -4.10
CA THR A 130 3.24 -1.79 -3.83
C THR A 130 4.63 -1.24 -3.57
N GLY A 131 4.82 0.06 -3.66
CA GLY A 131 6.01 0.76 -3.18
C GLY A 131 5.78 1.44 -1.83
N ASP A 132 4.60 1.28 -1.24
CA ASP A 132 4.23 1.90 0.03
C ASP A 132 4.40 0.91 1.19
N ARG A 133 5.18 1.34 2.20
CA ARG A 133 5.43 0.52 3.40
C ARG A 133 4.22 0.40 4.31
N ASP A 134 3.20 1.24 4.13
CA ASP A 134 1.99 1.20 4.94
C ASP A 134 1.22 -0.09 4.74
N SER A 135 1.24 -0.63 3.52
CA SER A 135 0.66 -1.93 3.21
C SER A 135 1.28 -3.10 3.98
N LEU A 136 2.47 -2.90 4.63
CA LEU A 136 3.08 -3.93 5.46
C LEU A 136 2.23 -4.30 6.70
N GLN A 137 1.31 -3.43 7.12
CA GLN A 137 0.33 -3.74 8.17
C GLN A 137 -0.66 -4.85 7.78
N LEU A 138 -0.80 -5.12 6.47
CA LEU A 138 -1.69 -6.14 5.91
C LEU A 138 -1.07 -7.54 5.87
N VAL A 139 0.24 -7.65 6.14
CA VAL A 139 0.97 -8.92 6.08
C VAL A 139 0.46 -9.87 7.17
N ASP A 140 0.09 -11.08 6.76
CA ASP A 140 -0.29 -12.19 7.63
C ASP A 140 0.09 -13.55 6.99
N GLU A 141 -0.50 -14.64 7.43
CA GLU A 141 -0.20 -16.01 6.94
C GLU A 141 -0.68 -16.22 5.48
N HIS A 142 -1.68 -15.47 5.01
CA HIS A 142 -2.27 -15.55 3.67
C HIS A 142 -1.92 -14.36 2.79
N VAL A 143 -1.62 -13.21 3.39
CA VAL A 143 -1.29 -11.97 2.68
C VAL A 143 0.19 -11.67 2.79
N SER A 144 0.88 -11.61 1.65
CA SER A 144 2.27 -11.15 1.56
C SER A 144 2.35 -9.82 0.79
N VAL A 145 3.31 -8.97 1.16
CA VAL A 145 3.58 -7.70 0.45
C VAL A 145 4.89 -7.82 -0.32
N ARG A 146 4.84 -7.50 -1.60
CA ARG A 146 6.00 -7.32 -2.47
C ARG A 146 6.29 -5.83 -2.58
N LEU A 147 7.25 -5.39 -1.78
CA LEU A 147 7.62 -3.98 -1.68
C LEU A 147 8.62 -3.61 -2.77
N VAL A 148 8.18 -2.79 -3.71
CA VAL A 148 9.03 -2.29 -4.79
C VAL A 148 9.80 -1.06 -4.31
N HIS A 149 11.11 -1.07 -4.44
CA HIS A 149 11.95 0.08 -4.14
C HIS A 149 13.03 0.27 -5.21
N THR A 150 13.51 1.50 -5.34
CA THR A 150 14.61 1.84 -6.25
C THR A 150 15.85 2.15 -5.44
N GLN A 151 16.91 1.39 -5.66
CA GLN A 151 18.20 1.58 -5.01
C GLN A 151 19.30 1.61 -6.07
N GLY A 152 20.11 2.67 -6.10
CA GLY A 152 21.20 2.81 -7.07
C GLY A 152 20.74 2.77 -8.53
N GLY A 153 19.55 3.31 -8.85
CA GLY A 153 18.97 3.30 -10.19
C GLY A 153 18.37 1.95 -10.63
N GLN A 154 18.39 0.95 -9.77
CA GLN A 154 17.77 -0.36 -10.03
C GLN A 154 16.50 -0.55 -9.23
N THR A 155 15.43 -0.99 -9.89
CA THR A 155 14.19 -1.40 -9.23
C THR A 155 14.36 -2.81 -8.68
N ARG A 156 14.18 -2.94 -7.36
CA ARG A 156 14.22 -4.20 -6.62
C ARG A 156 12.88 -4.42 -5.94
N THR A 157 12.55 -5.67 -5.71
CA THR A 157 11.36 -6.07 -4.99
C THR A 157 11.76 -6.96 -3.84
N GLU A 158 11.25 -6.65 -2.66
CA GLU A 158 11.45 -7.42 -1.45
C GLU A 158 10.11 -8.01 -0.99
N ARG A 159 10.12 -9.31 -0.67
CA ARG A 159 8.91 -9.98 -0.20
C ARG A 159 8.84 -9.95 1.31
N TYR A 160 7.79 -9.34 1.83
CA TYR A 160 7.46 -9.33 3.24
C TYR A 160 6.45 -10.42 3.57
N THR A 161 6.86 -11.30 4.46
CA THR A 161 6.04 -12.26 5.21
C THR A 161 6.05 -11.85 6.68
N PRO A 162 5.23 -12.46 7.56
CA PRO A 162 5.29 -12.17 9.00
C PRO A 162 6.69 -12.30 9.58
N ASP A 163 7.43 -13.32 9.18
CA ASP A 163 8.79 -13.55 9.68
C ASP A 163 9.78 -12.48 9.26
N VAL A 164 9.72 -12.05 7.99
CA VAL A 164 10.58 -10.96 7.48
C VAL A 164 10.26 -9.66 8.21
N PHE A 165 8.98 -9.35 8.39
CA PHE A 165 8.55 -8.17 9.14
C PHE A 165 9.02 -8.21 10.60
N ARG A 166 8.82 -9.34 11.30
CA ARG A 166 9.29 -9.53 12.68
C ARG A 166 10.80 -9.35 12.80
N ALA A 167 11.56 -9.88 11.83
CA ALA A 167 13.02 -9.76 11.84
C ALA A 167 13.48 -8.30 11.69
N GLU A 168 12.81 -7.49 10.84
CA GLU A 168 13.15 -6.09 10.62
C GLU A 168 12.67 -5.16 11.74
N TYR A 169 11.40 -5.28 12.15
CA TYR A 169 10.76 -4.35 13.09
C TYR A 169 10.79 -4.81 14.54
N GLY A 170 10.94 -6.12 14.77
CA GLY A 170 10.80 -6.73 16.11
C GLY A 170 9.38 -6.64 16.66
N LEU A 171 8.39 -6.51 15.79
CA LEU A 171 6.96 -6.35 16.09
C LEU A 171 6.13 -7.26 15.16
N GLU A 172 4.86 -7.49 15.49
CA GLU A 172 3.90 -8.08 14.56
C GLU A 172 3.47 -7.06 13.50
N PRO A 173 3.14 -7.48 12.24
CA PRO A 173 2.78 -6.57 11.16
C PRO A 173 1.68 -5.56 11.52
N LYS A 174 0.61 -5.99 12.18
CA LYS A 174 -0.46 -5.10 12.66
C LYS A 174 0.01 -4.00 13.61
N ARG A 175 1.16 -4.17 14.28
CA ARG A 175 1.73 -3.15 15.17
C ARG A 175 2.32 -1.96 14.43
N LEU A 176 2.43 -2.03 13.10
CA LEU A 176 2.81 -0.88 12.29
C LEU A 176 1.83 0.29 12.46
N ILE A 177 0.55 -0.01 12.64
CA ILE A 177 -0.49 1.00 12.91
C ILE A 177 -0.19 1.71 14.24
N ASP A 178 0.06 0.94 15.31
CA ASP A 178 0.40 1.47 16.63
C ASP A 178 1.70 2.28 16.59
N LEU A 179 2.67 1.82 15.80
CA LEU A 179 3.94 2.52 15.62
C LEU A 179 3.72 3.91 15.01
N LYS A 180 2.94 3.99 13.92
CA LYS A 180 2.57 5.25 13.26
C LYS A 180 1.68 6.13 14.15
N ALA A 181 0.80 5.55 14.94
CA ALA A 181 -0.02 6.28 15.91
C ALA A 181 0.84 7.03 16.91
N LEU A 182 1.95 6.47 17.36
CA LEU A 182 2.86 7.09 18.30
C LEU A 182 3.85 8.06 17.64
N MET A 183 4.50 7.66 16.53
CA MET A 183 5.56 8.48 15.92
C MET A 183 5.08 9.47 14.86
N GLY A 184 3.83 9.31 14.38
CA GLY A 184 3.31 10.05 13.24
C GLY A 184 3.84 9.51 11.90
N ASP A 185 3.39 10.16 10.82
CA ASP A 185 3.89 9.96 9.46
C ASP A 185 3.95 11.27 8.71
N SER A 186 5.15 11.72 8.37
CA SER A 186 5.35 12.98 7.67
C SER A 186 4.90 12.93 6.20
N SER A 187 4.87 11.75 5.56
CA SER A 187 4.45 11.60 4.16
C SER A 187 2.96 11.83 3.98
N ASP A 188 2.17 11.45 4.98
CA ASP A 188 0.72 11.60 5.01
C ASP A 188 0.24 12.71 5.95
N ASN A 189 1.20 13.45 6.53
CA ASN A 189 0.95 14.50 7.51
C ASN A 189 0.11 14.00 8.71
N ILE A 190 0.39 12.77 9.16
CA ILE A 190 -0.20 12.16 10.35
C ILE A 190 0.61 12.64 11.57
N PRO A 191 -0.02 13.28 12.57
CA PRO A 191 0.70 14.02 13.60
C PRO A 191 1.48 13.16 14.60
N GLY A 192 0.96 11.98 14.98
CA GLY A 192 1.52 11.18 16.06
C GLY A 192 1.51 11.89 17.41
N VAL A 193 2.42 11.50 18.31
CA VAL A 193 2.67 12.15 19.59
C VAL A 193 3.90 13.06 19.46
N ALA A 194 3.73 14.36 19.69
CA ALA A 194 4.80 15.34 19.53
C ALA A 194 6.06 14.96 20.34
N GLY A 195 7.19 14.82 19.64
CA GLY A 195 8.48 14.47 20.23
C GLY A 195 8.65 12.99 20.62
N VAL A 196 7.77 12.11 20.14
CA VAL A 196 7.95 10.66 20.16
C VAL A 196 8.43 10.22 18.76
N GLY A 197 9.66 9.78 18.67
CA GLY A 197 10.25 9.31 17.40
C GLY A 197 10.19 7.78 17.27
N PRO A 198 10.64 7.24 16.12
CA PRO A 198 10.54 5.81 15.80
C PRO A 198 11.13 4.89 16.86
N LYS A 199 12.31 5.22 17.40
CA LYS A 199 12.95 4.41 18.45
C LYS A 199 12.11 4.33 19.71
N THR A 200 11.63 5.49 20.21
CA THR A 200 10.81 5.54 21.41
C THR A 200 9.48 4.82 21.22
N ALA A 201 8.84 5.01 20.06
CA ALA A 201 7.59 4.33 19.73
C ALA A 201 7.77 2.79 19.66
N ASN A 202 8.84 2.32 19.02
CA ASN A 202 9.15 0.89 18.94
C ASN A 202 9.44 0.29 20.33
N ASP A 203 10.24 0.98 21.16
CA ASP A 203 10.55 0.51 22.52
C ASP A 203 9.29 0.44 23.39
N LEU A 204 8.35 1.39 23.25
CA LEU A 204 7.06 1.38 23.93
C LEU A 204 6.21 0.16 23.50
N LEU A 205 6.13 -0.10 22.21
CA LEU A 205 5.35 -1.23 21.70
C LEU A 205 5.97 -2.58 22.03
N LYS A 206 7.29 -2.71 22.04
CA LYS A 206 7.96 -3.91 22.56
C LYS A 206 7.66 -4.20 24.02
N ARG A 207 7.47 -3.13 24.82
CA ARG A 207 7.20 -3.26 26.24
C ARG A 207 5.72 -3.45 26.56
N PHE A 208 4.82 -2.77 25.86
CA PHE A 208 3.40 -2.71 26.20
C PHE A 208 2.47 -3.30 25.12
N GLY A 209 3.02 -3.75 24.01
CA GLY A 209 2.32 -4.48 22.96
C GLY A 209 1.55 -3.60 21.98
N THR A 210 0.66 -2.74 22.44
CA THR A 210 -0.26 -1.94 21.64
C THR A 210 -0.32 -0.50 22.09
N LEU A 211 -0.92 0.38 21.29
CA LEU A 211 -1.22 1.77 21.71
C LEU A 211 -2.05 1.78 22.98
N ASP A 212 -3.09 0.96 23.05
CA ASP A 212 -3.92 0.82 24.26
C ASP A 212 -3.10 0.31 25.44
N GLY A 213 -2.19 -0.65 25.23
CA GLY A 213 -1.28 -1.14 26.24
C GLY A 213 -0.35 -0.04 26.77
N VAL A 214 0.15 0.83 25.89
CA VAL A 214 0.95 2.00 26.30
C VAL A 214 0.13 2.94 27.21
N TYR A 215 -1.10 3.27 26.82
CA TYR A 215 -1.95 4.18 27.58
C TYR A 215 -2.56 3.58 28.85
N ALA A 216 -2.80 2.28 28.87
CA ALA A 216 -3.22 1.56 30.08
C ALA A 216 -2.11 1.51 31.16
N ASN A 217 -0.85 1.55 30.73
CA ASN A 217 0.33 1.56 31.61
C ASN A 217 0.97 2.95 31.75
N LEU A 218 0.27 4.01 31.35
CA LEU A 218 0.78 5.36 31.43
C LEU A 218 0.87 5.82 32.89
N SER A 219 2.07 5.82 33.45
CA SER A 219 2.37 6.29 34.79
C SER A 219 3.78 6.88 34.85
N ARG A 220 4.06 7.72 35.84
CA ARG A 220 5.40 8.30 36.05
C ARG A 220 6.45 7.26 36.49
N GLU A 221 6.01 6.10 36.98
CA GLU A 221 6.88 4.98 37.30
C GLU A 221 7.33 4.24 36.02
N ASN A 222 6.41 4.08 35.07
CA ASN A 222 6.65 3.39 33.82
C ASN A 222 7.33 4.29 32.75
N MET A 223 7.02 5.59 32.76
CA MET A 223 7.50 6.56 31.78
C MET A 223 8.45 7.57 32.42
N LYS A 224 9.74 7.48 32.11
CA LYS A 224 10.76 8.36 32.69
C LYS A 224 10.79 9.75 32.04
N GLY A 225 11.09 10.75 32.85
CA GLY A 225 11.32 12.12 32.38
C GLY A 225 10.09 12.76 31.72
N LYS A 226 10.34 13.45 30.59
CA LYS A 226 9.30 14.17 29.83
C LYS A 226 8.39 13.24 29.00
N LEU A 227 8.67 11.92 28.95
CA LEU A 227 7.91 10.98 28.09
C LEU A 227 6.46 10.84 28.58
N PHE A 228 6.25 10.77 29.91
CA PHE A 228 4.92 10.77 30.51
C PHE A 228 4.08 11.96 30.02
N ASP A 229 4.63 13.18 30.19
CA ASP A 229 3.90 14.40 29.81
C ASP A 229 3.60 14.48 28.31
N LYS A 230 4.54 14.00 27.46
CA LYS A 230 4.32 13.91 26.01
C LYS A 230 3.17 12.96 25.64
N LEU A 231 3.15 11.77 26.21
CA LEU A 231 2.12 10.78 25.95
C LEU A 231 0.77 11.22 26.50
N GLU A 232 0.75 11.79 27.72
CA GLU A 232 -0.48 12.30 28.33
C GLU A 232 -1.11 13.40 27.48
N ASN A 233 -0.33 14.43 27.10
CA ASN A 233 -0.80 15.53 26.26
C ASN A 233 -1.09 15.12 24.81
N GLY A 234 -0.43 14.08 24.30
CA GLY A 234 -0.57 13.61 22.93
C GLY A 234 -1.60 12.50 22.73
N ARG A 235 -2.38 12.13 23.76
CA ARG A 235 -3.30 10.98 23.68
C ARG A 235 -4.30 11.09 22.54
N GLU A 236 -5.00 12.20 22.42
CA GLU A 236 -6.00 12.41 21.36
C GLU A 236 -5.36 12.37 19.97
N SER A 237 -4.17 12.98 19.83
CA SER A 237 -3.41 12.96 18.58
C SER A 237 -2.95 11.55 18.21
N ALA A 238 -2.56 10.72 19.20
CA ALA A 238 -2.18 9.34 18.97
C ALA A 238 -3.36 8.49 18.45
N TYR A 239 -4.54 8.62 19.05
CA TYR A 239 -5.72 7.88 18.59
C TYR A 239 -6.23 8.37 17.24
N LEU A 240 -6.21 9.68 16.97
CA LEU A 240 -6.47 10.21 15.64
C LEU A 240 -5.48 9.62 14.62
N SER A 241 -4.19 9.59 14.97
CA SER A 241 -3.15 9.04 14.10
C SER A 241 -3.32 7.54 13.86
N TYR A 242 -3.76 6.79 14.88
CA TYR A 242 -4.12 5.38 14.74
C TYR A 242 -5.23 5.18 13.72
N GLU A 243 -6.31 5.97 13.81
CA GLU A 243 -7.44 5.94 12.88
C GLU A 243 -6.98 6.26 11.45
N LEU A 244 -6.18 7.30 11.26
CA LEU A 244 -5.69 7.72 9.94
C LEU A 244 -4.70 6.73 9.33
N ALA A 245 -3.82 6.11 10.12
CA ALA A 245 -2.83 5.14 9.66
C ALA A 245 -3.42 3.75 9.37
N THR A 246 -4.63 3.47 9.87
CA THR A 246 -5.27 2.16 9.69
C THR A 246 -5.77 1.99 8.26
N ILE A 247 -5.28 0.97 7.57
CA ILE A 247 -5.87 0.50 6.31
C ILE A 247 -7.13 -0.29 6.66
N ARG A 248 -8.27 0.16 6.15
CA ARG A 248 -9.57 -0.51 6.34
C ARG A 248 -9.72 -1.62 5.31
N CYS A 249 -10.24 -2.76 5.76
CA CYS A 249 -10.41 -3.95 4.92
C CYS A 249 -11.89 -4.23 4.60
N ASP A 250 -12.74 -3.19 4.61
CA ASP A 250 -14.19 -3.29 4.44
C ASP A 250 -14.73 -2.32 3.36
N ALA A 251 -13.89 -1.92 2.39
CA ALA A 251 -14.33 -1.11 1.27
C ALA A 251 -15.45 -1.82 0.48
N PRO A 252 -16.56 -1.10 0.15
CA PRO A 252 -17.72 -1.68 -0.51
C PRO A 252 -17.48 -1.90 -2.01
N ILE A 253 -16.58 -2.83 -2.35
CA ILE A 253 -16.24 -3.20 -3.71
C ILE A 253 -16.96 -4.48 -4.13
N ASP A 254 -17.37 -4.54 -5.39
CA ASP A 254 -17.90 -5.78 -6.01
C ASP A 254 -16.72 -6.65 -6.47
N PHE A 255 -16.19 -7.45 -5.54
CA PHE A 255 -15.05 -8.32 -5.75
C PHE A 255 -15.32 -9.75 -5.33
N THR A 256 -14.93 -10.68 -6.19
CA THR A 256 -14.77 -12.11 -5.86
C THR A 256 -13.47 -12.59 -6.49
N PRO A 257 -12.67 -13.47 -5.84
CA PRO A 257 -11.38 -13.92 -6.37
C PRO A 257 -11.46 -14.60 -7.75
N GLU A 258 -12.61 -15.18 -8.09
CA GLU A 258 -12.84 -15.86 -9.37
C GLU A 258 -12.96 -14.89 -10.56
N ARG A 259 -13.29 -13.64 -10.33
CA ARG A 259 -13.43 -12.64 -11.39
C ARG A 259 -12.09 -12.27 -12.04
N PRO A 260 -11.05 -11.91 -11.26
CA PRO A 260 -9.69 -11.75 -11.80
C PRO A 260 -9.10 -13.02 -12.41
N LEU A 261 -9.43 -14.20 -11.88
CA LEU A 261 -8.98 -15.47 -12.43
C LEU A 261 -9.45 -15.66 -13.88
N ARG A 262 -10.74 -15.49 -14.14
CA ARG A 262 -11.32 -15.63 -15.49
C ARG A 262 -10.73 -14.63 -16.48
N ALA A 263 -10.53 -13.39 -16.02
CA ALA A 263 -9.93 -12.34 -16.83
C ALA A 263 -8.48 -12.67 -17.21
N TYR A 264 -7.71 -13.16 -16.24
CA TYR A 264 -6.31 -13.54 -16.40
C TYR A 264 -6.14 -14.74 -17.36
N ASP A 265 -6.97 -15.78 -17.25
CA ASP A 265 -6.93 -16.95 -18.12
C ASP A 265 -7.17 -16.56 -19.59
N GLN A 266 -8.13 -15.66 -19.84
CA GLN A 266 -8.38 -15.16 -21.18
C GLN A 266 -7.17 -14.40 -21.75
N TRP A 267 -6.51 -13.57 -20.94
CA TRP A 267 -5.32 -12.83 -21.36
C TRP A 267 -4.13 -13.74 -21.66
N VAL A 268 -3.85 -14.74 -20.79
CA VAL A 268 -2.79 -15.73 -21.02
C VAL A 268 -3.03 -16.54 -22.28
N TYR A 269 -4.27 -16.93 -22.55
CA TYR A 269 -4.64 -17.64 -23.78
C TYR A 269 -4.34 -16.80 -25.01
N HIS A 270 -4.79 -15.54 -25.04
CA HIS A 270 -4.56 -14.65 -26.18
C HIS A 270 -3.06 -14.33 -26.39
N SER A 271 -2.31 -14.07 -25.32
CA SER A 271 -0.87 -13.77 -25.43
C SER A 271 -0.07 -14.92 -26.03
N ARG A 272 -0.43 -16.18 -25.73
CA ARG A 272 0.21 -17.37 -26.33
C ARG A 272 -0.07 -17.52 -27.81
N LEU A 273 -1.22 -17.07 -28.29
CA LEU A 273 -1.53 -17.12 -29.73
C LEU A 273 -0.64 -16.16 -30.54
N TYR A 274 -0.24 -15.01 -29.97
CA TYR A 274 0.63 -14.05 -30.64
C TYR A 274 2.12 -14.36 -30.55
N THR A 275 2.55 -15.21 -29.61
CA THR A 275 3.95 -15.65 -29.47
C THR A 275 4.25 -16.94 -30.27
N ALA A 276 3.23 -17.61 -30.78
CA ALA A 276 3.35 -18.84 -31.57
C ALA A 276 3.25 -18.58 -33.10
N ALA A 277 3.07 -17.34 -33.53
CA ALA A 277 3.08 -16.88 -34.93
C ALA A 277 4.36 -16.10 -35.24
#